data_97dfd94c21ef3c38047c117b0682a626
#
_entry.id   97dfd94c21ef3c38047c117b0682a626
#
_cell.length_a   1.000
_cell.length_b   1.000
_cell.length_c   1.000
_cell.angle_alpha   90.00
_cell.angle_beta   90.00
_cell.angle_gamma   90.00
#
_symmetry.space_group_name_H-M   'P 1'
#
loop_
_entity.id
_entity.type
_entity.pdbx_description
1 polymer ?
#
loop_
_entity_poly.entity_id
_entity_poly.type
_entity_poly.pdbx_seq_one_letter_code
_entity_poly.pdbx_strand_id
1 'polypeptide(L)'
;DQGVVQVVDWLWQYAFDQRASDIHLEPRREQGVIRFRIDGILHPVYQMPMGVLNAMTARIKLLGRMDVVEKRRPQDGRIKTRNPRGDEVEMRISTLPTAFGEKMVMRIFDPDTAVKDLDALGFAAHDAQRWEALVKQQHGIVLVTGPSGSGKTTTLYSTLKRVATEEVNVSTVE
;
A
#
# COMPACT_ATOMS: atom_id res chain seq x y z
N ASP A 1 20.61 14.94 -7.92
CA ASP A 1 19.78 16.15 -8.00
C ASP A 1 18.89 16.24 -6.76
N GLN A 2 19.15 17.24 -5.90
CA GLN A 2 18.42 17.41 -4.63
C GLN A 2 16.92 17.67 -4.84
N GLY A 3 16.53 18.31 -5.93
CA GLY A 3 15.15 18.62 -6.22
C GLY A 3 14.28 17.36 -6.39
N VAL A 4 14.79 16.34 -7.05
CA VAL A 4 14.08 15.07 -7.24
C VAL A 4 13.90 14.33 -5.92
N VAL A 5 14.91 14.34 -5.05
CA VAL A 5 14.83 13.75 -3.71
C VAL A 5 13.70 14.40 -2.90
N GLN A 6 13.64 15.72 -2.90
CA GLN A 6 12.60 16.47 -2.18
C GLN A 6 11.19 16.21 -2.73
N VAL A 7 11.05 16.10 -4.05
CA VAL A 7 9.75 15.81 -4.67
C VAL A 7 9.26 14.41 -4.32
N VAL A 8 10.15 13.42 -4.32
CA VAL A 8 9.79 12.05 -3.91
C VAL A 8 9.41 11.99 -2.43
N ASP A 9 10.17 12.64 -1.56
CA ASP A 9 9.87 12.72 -0.14
C ASP A 9 8.52 13.40 0.11
N TRP A 10 8.26 14.52 -0.58
CA TRP A 10 6.96 15.19 -0.52
C TRP A 10 5.82 14.28 -0.97
N LEU A 11 5.99 13.56 -2.08
CA LEU A 11 4.99 12.63 -2.60
C LEU A 11 4.61 11.57 -1.57
N TRP A 12 5.58 10.97 -0.92
CA TRP A 12 5.34 9.95 0.10
C TRP A 12 4.65 10.52 1.34
N GLN A 13 5.11 11.66 1.84
CA GLN A 13 4.46 12.31 2.99
C GLN A 13 3.01 12.67 2.66
N TYR A 14 2.75 13.20 1.48
CA TYR A 14 1.40 13.51 1.04
C TYR A 14 0.53 12.26 0.91
N ALA A 15 1.06 11.18 0.40
CA ALA A 15 0.36 9.90 0.33
C ALA A 15 0.01 9.35 1.72
N PHE A 16 0.92 9.46 2.68
CA PHE A 16 0.65 9.07 4.07
C PHE A 16 -0.44 9.96 4.69
N ASP A 17 -0.37 11.27 4.51
CA ASP A 17 -1.36 12.22 5.03
C ASP A 17 -2.76 11.95 4.46
N GLN A 18 -2.85 11.59 3.18
CA GLN A 18 -4.10 11.25 2.50
C GLN A 18 -4.55 9.80 2.76
N ARG A 19 -3.78 9.01 3.49
CA ARG A 19 -4.05 7.59 3.78
C ARG A 19 -4.21 6.77 2.51
N ALA A 20 -3.38 7.04 1.52
CA ALA A 20 -3.36 6.29 0.27
C ALA A 20 -2.87 4.85 0.50
N SER A 21 -3.50 3.89 -0.14
CA SER A 21 -3.03 2.50 -0.19
C SER A 21 -2.03 2.26 -1.30
N ASP A 22 -2.17 2.97 -2.41
CA ASP A 22 -1.30 2.86 -3.58
C ASP A 22 -1.02 4.24 -4.17
N ILE A 23 0.19 4.40 -4.71
CA ILE A 23 0.61 5.56 -5.48
C ILE A 23 0.88 5.09 -6.91
N HIS A 24 0.24 5.72 -7.88
CA HIS A 24 0.43 5.47 -9.30
C HIS A 24 1.16 6.62 -9.96
N LEU A 25 2.31 6.35 -10.57
CA LEU A 25 3.01 7.27 -11.46
C LEU A 25 2.78 6.80 -12.89
N GLU A 26 2.03 7.58 -13.66
CA GLU A 26 1.57 7.17 -14.97
C GLU A 26 2.09 8.10 -16.07
N PRO A 27 2.91 7.59 -17.00
CA PRO A 27 3.26 8.34 -18.20
C PRO A 27 2.04 8.45 -19.11
N ARG A 28 1.78 9.65 -19.59
CA ARG A 28 0.79 9.96 -20.61
C ARG A 28 1.49 10.54 -21.83
N ARG A 29 0.74 10.84 -22.87
CA ARG A 29 1.31 11.30 -24.14
C ARG A 29 2.18 12.56 -23.99
N GLU A 30 1.73 13.54 -23.22
CA GLU A 30 2.37 14.85 -23.09
C GLU A 30 2.86 15.15 -21.69
N GLN A 31 2.38 14.44 -20.69
CA GLN A 31 2.68 14.70 -19.28
C GLN A 31 2.58 13.44 -18.43
N GLY A 32 3.17 13.50 -17.25
CA GLY A 32 3.00 12.49 -16.22
C GLY A 32 1.81 12.81 -15.32
N VAL A 33 1.11 11.78 -14.86
CA VAL A 33 -0.01 11.88 -13.94
C VAL A 33 0.28 11.04 -12.70
N ILE A 34 0.09 11.64 -11.52
CA ILE A 34 0.12 10.92 -10.25
C ILE A 34 -1.32 10.72 -9.79
N ARG A 35 -1.65 9.48 -9.43
CA ARG A 35 -2.93 9.14 -8.80
C ARG A 35 -2.69 8.38 -7.51
N PHE A 36 -3.53 8.63 -6.52
CA PHE A 36 -3.59 7.86 -5.28
C PHE A 36 -4.82 6.99 -5.25
N ARG A 37 -4.67 5.75 -4.77
CA ARG A 37 -5.81 4.96 -4.36
C ARG A 37 -6.11 5.26 -2.91
N ILE A 38 -7.31 5.76 -2.64
CA ILE A 38 -7.81 6.08 -1.30
C ILE A 38 -9.18 5.40 -1.16
N ASP A 39 -9.33 4.55 -0.15
CA ASP A 39 -10.56 3.77 0.07
C ASP A 39 -11.03 3.00 -1.19
N GLY A 40 -10.08 2.42 -1.92
CA GLY A 40 -10.33 1.61 -3.11
C GLY A 40 -10.52 2.41 -4.42
N ILE A 41 -10.57 3.73 -4.37
CA ILE A 41 -10.83 4.59 -5.52
C ILE A 41 -9.55 5.35 -5.91
N LEU A 42 -9.25 5.40 -7.22
CA LEU A 42 -8.14 6.17 -7.75
C LEU A 42 -8.54 7.63 -7.94
N HIS A 43 -7.76 8.53 -7.33
CA HIS A 43 -7.93 9.97 -7.44
C HIS A 43 -6.73 10.59 -8.14
N PRO A 44 -6.90 11.44 -9.16
CA PRO A 44 -5.80 12.24 -9.70
C PRO A 44 -5.34 13.26 -8.65
N VAL A 45 -4.02 13.31 -8.45
CA VAL A 45 -3.40 14.15 -7.43
C VAL A 45 -2.61 15.28 -8.05
N TYR A 46 -1.80 14.95 -9.07
CA TYR A 46 -0.91 15.92 -9.68
C TYR A 46 -0.59 15.56 -11.14
N GLN A 47 -0.33 16.59 -11.94
CA GLN A 47 0.19 16.47 -13.30
C GLN A 47 1.54 17.17 -13.37
N MET A 48 2.48 16.61 -14.11
CA MET A 48 3.84 17.13 -14.21
C MET A 48 4.43 16.87 -15.58
N PRO A 49 5.48 17.62 -15.98
CA PRO A 49 6.23 17.31 -17.18
C PRO A 49 6.81 15.89 -17.11
N MET A 50 6.91 15.23 -18.27
CA MET A 50 7.46 13.86 -18.36
C MET A 50 8.89 13.76 -17.84
N GLY A 51 9.72 14.79 -18.02
CA GLY A 51 11.08 14.80 -17.48
C GLY A 51 11.12 14.68 -15.97
N VAL A 52 10.17 15.31 -15.27
CA VAL A 52 10.06 15.21 -13.80
C VAL A 52 9.58 13.82 -13.40
N LEU A 53 8.55 13.29 -14.05
CA LEU A 53 8.04 11.94 -13.77
C LEU A 53 9.14 10.89 -13.97
N ASN A 54 9.88 10.97 -15.07
CA ASN A 54 10.98 10.04 -15.37
C ASN A 54 12.09 10.12 -14.32
N ALA A 55 12.42 11.31 -13.85
CA ALA A 55 13.43 11.50 -12.79
C ALA A 55 12.94 10.91 -11.46
N MET A 56 11.68 11.10 -11.11
CA MET A 56 11.08 10.49 -9.92
C MET A 56 11.09 8.96 -10.01
N THR A 57 10.70 8.41 -11.15
CA THR A 57 10.71 6.97 -11.41
C THR A 57 12.12 6.39 -11.25
N ALA A 58 13.12 7.04 -11.83
CA ALA A 58 14.53 6.63 -11.70
C ALA A 58 15.00 6.66 -10.24
N ARG A 59 14.66 7.70 -9.49
CA ARG A 59 14.99 7.82 -8.06
C ARG A 59 14.37 6.70 -7.24
N ILE A 60 13.10 6.40 -7.46
CA ILE A 60 12.38 5.35 -6.74
C ILE A 60 12.92 3.97 -7.09
N LYS A 61 13.23 3.72 -8.36
CA LYS A 61 13.90 2.48 -8.80
C LYS A 61 15.24 2.28 -8.09
N LEU A 62 16.03 3.34 -7.97
CA LEU A 62 17.30 3.29 -7.24
C LEU A 62 17.10 2.91 -5.77
N LEU A 63 16.14 3.53 -5.09
CA LEU A 63 15.82 3.24 -3.70
C LEU A 63 15.29 1.81 -3.51
N GLY A 64 14.54 1.30 -4.48
CA GLY A 64 14.00 -0.06 -4.51
C GLY A 64 14.98 -1.13 -4.98
N ARG A 65 16.24 -0.75 -5.26
CA ARG A 65 17.29 -1.62 -5.81
C ARG A 65 16.88 -2.30 -7.12
N MET A 66 16.17 -1.55 -7.94
CA MET A 66 15.75 -1.96 -9.28
C MET A 66 16.76 -1.48 -10.31
N ASP A 67 16.74 -2.08 -11.51
CA ASP A 67 17.59 -1.63 -12.61
C ASP A 67 17.01 -0.34 -13.21
N VAL A 68 17.72 0.77 -13.01
CA VAL A 68 17.31 2.10 -13.46
C VAL A 68 17.35 2.23 -14.98
N VAL A 69 18.27 1.51 -15.63
CA VAL A 69 18.48 1.59 -17.09
C VAL A 69 17.46 0.77 -17.86
N GLU A 70 17.07 -0.39 -17.32
CA GLU A 70 16.08 -1.26 -17.96
C GLU A 70 14.68 -0.64 -17.90
N LYS A 71 14.08 -0.39 -19.06
CA LYS A 71 12.77 0.23 -19.20
C LYS A 71 11.76 -0.61 -19.99
N ARG A 72 12.21 -1.75 -20.52
CA ARG A 72 11.42 -2.58 -21.43
C ARG A 72 10.82 -3.82 -20.77
N ARG A 73 11.20 -4.09 -19.53
CA ARG A 73 10.74 -5.26 -18.78
C ARG A 73 10.08 -4.83 -17.46
N PRO A 74 9.03 -5.53 -17.02
CA PRO A 74 8.50 -5.35 -15.69
C PRO A 74 9.55 -5.65 -14.63
N GLN A 75 9.55 -4.86 -13.55
CA GLN A 75 10.41 -5.04 -12.41
C GLN A 75 9.62 -4.90 -11.12
N ASP A 76 10.08 -5.56 -10.08
CA ASP A 76 9.56 -5.43 -8.72
C ASP A 76 10.66 -5.04 -7.75
N GLY A 77 10.32 -4.26 -6.76
CA GLY A 77 11.25 -3.80 -5.73
C GLY A 77 10.54 -3.53 -4.42
N ARG A 78 11.34 -3.28 -3.38
CA ARG A 78 10.84 -2.94 -2.05
C ARG A 78 11.63 -1.78 -1.49
N ILE A 79 10.92 -0.88 -0.81
CA ILE A 79 11.51 0.24 -0.08
C ILE A 79 10.99 0.21 1.34
N LYS A 80 11.90 0.35 2.30
CA LYS A 80 11.56 0.61 3.69
C LYS A 80 11.76 2.09 3.97
N THR A 81 10.74 2.73 4.51
CA THR A 81 10.74 4.13 4.89
C THR A 81 10.01 4.33 6.21
N ARG A 82 9.80 5.57 6.62
CA ARG A 82 9.06 5.90 7.82
C ARG A 82 7.91 6.83 7.50
N ASN A 83 6.78 6.60 8.17
CA ASN A 83 5.64 7.51 8.11
C ASN A 83 5.91 8.77 8.96
N PRO A 84 5.03 9.80 8.92
CA PRO A 84 5.19 11.01 9.74
C PRO A 84 5.26 10.76 11.25
N ARG A 85 4.73 9.64 11.74
CA ARG A 85 4.79 9.24 13.15
C ARG A 85 6.10 8.55 13.52
N GLY A 86 6.98 8.29 12.56
CA GLY A 86 8.25 7.61 12.75
C GLY A 86 8.19 6.08 12.67
N ASP A 87 7.03 5.49 12.37
CA ASP A 87 6.87 4.06 12.23
C ASP A 87 7.41 3.56 10.90
N GLU A 88 8.02 2.37 10.91
CA GLU A 88 8.54 1.75 9.69
C GLU A 88 7.39 1.33 8.76
N VAL A 89 7.48 1.72 7.51
CA VAL A 89 6.53 1.39 6.45
C VAL A 89 7.27 0.71 5.32
N GLU A 90 6.75 -0.39 4.82
CA GLU A 90 7.23 -1.04 3.61
C GLU A 90 6.39 -0.61 2.41
N MET A 91 7.07 -0.26 1.32
CA MET A 91 6.44 -0.05 0.02
C MET A 91 6.90 -1.12 -0.96
N ARG A 92 5.95 -1.78 -1.60
CA ARG A 92 6.22 -2.69 -2.72
C ARG A 92 6.01 -1.93 -4.02
N ILE A 93 7.01 -2.00 -4.90
CA ILE A 93 7.08 -1.22 -6.12
C ILE A 93 7.04 -2.17 -7.30
N SER A 94 6.18 -1.86 -8.27
CA SER A 94 6.13 -2.54 -9.56
C SER A 94 6.26 -1.51 -10.67
N THR A 95 7.08 -1.81 -11.66
CA THR A 95 7.14 -1.04 -12.91
C THR A 95 6.66 -1.88 -14.08
N LEU A 96 5.98 -1.23 -15.00
CA LEU A 96 5.45 -1.86 -16.19
C LEU A 96 5.68 -0.96 -17.42
N PRO A 97 6.28 -1.48 -18.50
CA PRO A 97 6.41 -0.72 -19.74
C PRO A 97 5.05 -0.37 -20.32
N THR A 98 4.90 0.86 -20.79
CA THR A 98 3.73 1.32 -21.55
C THR A 98 4.17 2.03 -22.82
N ALA A 99 3.22 2.36 -23.70
CA ALA A 99 3.51 3.09 -24.92
C ALA A 99 4.16 4.47 -24.71
N PHE A 100 3.97 5.07 -23.52
CA PHE A 100 4.48 6.41 -23.20
C PHE A 100 5.64 6.42 -22.20
N GLY A 101 6.09 5.26 -21.75
CA GLY A 101 7.16 5.09 -20.78
C GLY A 101 6.81 4.08 -19.69
N GLU A 102 7.59 4.04 -18.63
CA GLU A 102 7.32 3.14 -17.53
C GLU A 102 6.23 3.68 -16.60
N LYS A 103 5.20 2.88 -16.38
CA LYS A 103 4.24 3.08 -15.30
C LYS A 103 4.80 2.48 -14.03
N MET A 104 4.63 3.17 -12.90
CA MET A 104 5.03 2.67 -11.58
C MET A 104 3.85 2.67 -10.64
N VAL A 105 3.74 1.59 -9.85
CA VAL A 105 2.79 1.48 -8.75
C VAL A 105 3.55 1.18 -7.49
N MET A 106 3.31 1.96 -6.44
CA MET A 106 3.85 1.75 -5.10
C MET A 106 2.69 1.39 -4.17
N ARG A 107 2.69 0.18 -3.63
CA ARG A 107 1.74 -0.25 -2.62
C ARG A 107 2.31 -0.04 -1.23
N ILE A 108 1.57 0.69 -0.40
CA ILE A 108 1.98 1.06 0.96
C ILE A 108 1.47 0.01 1.95
N PHE A 109 2.39 -0.58 2.70
CA PHE A 109 2.10 -1.49 3.81
C PHE A 109 2.45 -0.78 5.11
N ASP A 110 1.46 -0.09 5.67
CA ASP A 110 1.59 0.58 6.96
C ASP A 110 1.08 -0.36 8.06
N PRO A 111 1.95 -0.81 8.99
CA PRO A 111 1.55 -1.73 10.05
C PRO A 111 0.48 -1.14 10.97
N ASP A 112 0.42 0.18 11.12
CA ASP A 112 -0.60 0.82 11.97
C ASP A 112 -2.00 0.80 11.38
N THR A 113 -2.13 0.72 10.06
CA THR A 113 -3.44 0.53 9.41
C THR A 113 -3.92 -0.91 9.51
N ALA A 114 -3.01 -1.85 9.73
CA ALA A 114 -3.30 -3.28 9.76
C ALA A 114 -3.75 -3.79 11.15
N VAL A 115 -3.60 -3.00 12.21
CA VAL A 115 -3.76 -3.50 13.58
C VAL A 115 -4.60 -2.55 14.43
N LYS A 116 -5.82 -2.28 13.99
CA LYS A 116 -6.83 -1.64 14.84
C LYS A 116 -7.63 -2.71 15.59
N ASP A 117 -8.10 -2.39 16.79
CA ASP A 117 -9.08 -3.24 17.44
C ASP A 117 -10.34 -3.32 16.57
N LEU A 118 -11.03 -4.45 16.62
CA LEU A 118 -12.25 -4.67 15.82
C LEU A 118 -13.29 -3.56 16.01
N ASP A 119 -13.39 -3.01 17.22
CA ASP A 119 -14.29 -1.91 17.53
C ASP A 119 -13.93 -0.63 16.75
N ALA A 120 -12.63 -0.38 16.54
CA ALA A 120 -12.13 0.76 15.77
C ALA A 120 -12.29 0.58 14.25
N LEU A 121 -12.61 -0.63 13.76
CA LEU A 121 -12.87 -0.91 12.35
C LEU A 121 -14.30 -0.55 11.91
N GLY A 122 -15.16 -0.15 12.84
CA GLY A 122 -16.54 0.24 12.53
C GLY A 122 -17.54 -0.90 12.52
N PHE A 123 -17.21 -2.06 13.09
CA PHE A 123 -18.19 -3.13 13.30
C PHE A 123 -19.31 -2.66 14.22
N ALA A 124 -20.55 -2.95 13.86
CA ALA A 124 -21.64 -2.84 14.82
C ALA A 124 -21.40 -3.81 16.01
N ALA A 125 -21.74 -3.41 17.23
CA ALA A 125 -21.47 -4.20 18.42
C ALA A 125 -21.97 -5.65 18.32
N HIS A 126 -23.16 -5.85 17.78
CA HIS A 126 -23.74 -7.17 17.54
C HIS A 126 -22.92 -8.00 16.55
N ASP A 127 -22.44 -7.39 15.48
CA ASP A 127 -21.64 -8.08 14.45
C ASP A 127 -20.25 -8.42 14.98
N ALA A 128 -19.64 -7.54 15.77
CA ALA A 128 -18.36 -7.80 16.42
C ALA A 128 -18.45 -9.00 17.36
N GLN A 129 -19.52 -9.09 18.17
CA GLN A 129 -19.75 -10.23 19.07
C GLN A 129 -19.94 -11.55 18.30
N ARG A 130 -20.72 -11.52 17.22
CA ARG A 130 -20.90 -12.71 16.34
C ARG A 130 -19.57 -13.13 15.70
N TRP A 131 -18.80 -12.16 15.20
CA TRP A 131 -17.49 -12.42 14.64
C TRP A 131 -16.56 -13.09 15.63
N GLU A 132 -16.46 -12.56 16.86
CA GLU A 132 -15.67 -13.16 17.93
C GLU A 132 -16.09 -14.59 18.27
N ALA A 133 -17.38 -14.84 18.34
CA ALA A 133 -17.90 -16.18 18.61
C ALA A 133 -17.53 -17.17 17.50
N LEU A 134 -17.55 -16.72 16.23
CA LEU A 134 -17.17 -17.55 15.08
C LEU A 134 -15.67 -17.88 15.05
N VAL A 135 -14.81 -16.88 15.27
CA VAL A 135 -13.35 -17.08 15.19
C VAL A 135 -12.77 -17.85 16.40
N LYS A 136 -13.52 -17.97 17.48
CA LYS A 136 -13.16 -18.78 18.65
C LYS A 136 -13.53 -20.25 18.52
N GLN A 137 -14.27 -20.63 17.46
CA GLN A 137 -14.60 -22.05 17.22
C GLN A 137 -13.31 -22.86 16.96
N GLN A 138 -13.27 -24.07 17.50
CA GLN A 138 -12.09 -24.94 17.36
C GLN A 138 -11.96 -25.57 15.95
N HIS A 139 -13.02 -25.60 15.19
CA HIS A 139 -13.05 -26.16 13.85
C HIS A 139 -13.90 -25.30 12.92
N GLY A 140 -13.61 -25.37 11.65
CA GLY A 140 -14.37 -24.74 10.60
C GLY A 140 -13.51 -23.80 9.76
N ILE A 141 -14.17 -23.12 8.84
CA ILE A 141 -13.58 -22.10 7.96
C ILE A 141 -14.43 -20.84 8.07
N VAL A 142 -13.78 -19.72 8.30
CA VAL A 142 -14.42 -18.40 8.24
C VAL A 142 -13.90 -17.69 7.00
N LEU A 143 -14.78 -17.32 6.09
CA LEU A 143 -14.44 -16.72 4.82
C LEU A 143 -14.71 -15.21 4.85
N VAL A 144 -13.67 -14.42 4.50
CA VAL A 144 -13.75 -12.96 4.38
C VAL A 144 -13.67 -12.59 2.90
N THR A 145 -14.74 -11.99 2.38
CA THR A 145 -14.85 -11.62 0.97
C THR A 145 -15.13 -10.13 0.80
N GLY A 146 -14.78 -9.60 -0.36
CA GLY A 146 -15.04 -8.21 -0.72
C GLY A 146 -14.11 -7.72 -1.83
N PRO A 147 -14.40 -6.55 -2.42
CA PRO A 147 -13.55 -5.95 -3.44
C PRO A 147 -12.18 -5.54 -2.88
N SER A 148 -11.25 -5.26 -3.77
CA SER A 148 -9.92 -4.73 -3.39
C SER A 148 -10.07 -3.42 -2.61
N GLY A 149 -9.32 -3.27 -1.52
CA GLY A 149 -9.37 -2.07 -0.67
C GLY A 149 -10.58 -1.97 0.26
N SER A 150 -11.37 -3.05 0.40
CA SER A 150 -12.56 -3.08 1.28
C SER A 150 -12.25 -3.35 2.76
N GLY A 151 -10.98 -3.64 3.11
CA GLY A 151 -10.57 -3.92 4.48
C GLY A 151 -10.49 -5.41 4.85
N LYS A 152 -10.49 -6.33 3.89
CA LYS A 152 -10.34 -7.77 4.15
C LYS A 152 -9.10 -8.09 4.97
N THR A 153 -7.95 -7.67 4.48
CA THR A 153 -6.65 -7.89 5.14
C THR A 153 -6.61 -7.23 6.52
N THR A 154 -7.09 -6.01 6.64
CA THR A 154 -7.17 -5.29 7.92
C THR A 154 -8.01 -6.05 8.94
N THR A 155 -9.17 -6.54 8.55
CA THR A 155 -10.05 -7.35 9.39
C THR A 155 -9.36 -8.65 9.82
N LEU A 156 -8.70 -9.33 8.89
CA LEU A 156 -7.97 -10.57 9.19
C LEU A 156 -6.84 -10.35 10.19
N TYR A 157 -5.97 -9.37 9.97
CA TYR A 157 -4.86 -9.10 10.89
C TYR A 157 -5.33 -8.61 12.27
N SER A 158 -6.34 -7.77 12.34
CA SER A 158 -6.95 -7.34 13.60
C SER A 158 -7.55 -8.53 14.37
N THR A 159 -8.15 -9.48 13.66
CA THR A 159 -8.67 -10.72 14.24
C THR A 159 -7.56 -11.63 14.73
N LEU A 160 -6.52 -11.84 13.92
CA LEU A 160 -5.37 -12.68 14.29
C LEU A 160 -4.65 -12.15 15.53
N LYS A 161 -4.45 -10.83 15.63
CA LYS A 161 -3.86 -10.22 16.82
C LYS A 161 -4.67 -10.50 18.08
N ARG A 162 -6.00 -10.51 17.96
CA ARG A 162 -6.89 -10.76 19.11
C ARG A 162 -6.95 -12.23 19.49
N VAL A 163 -6.80 -13.14 18.54
CA VAL A 163 -6.81 -14.59 18.74
C VAL A 163 -5.45 -15.12 19.18
N ALA A 164 -4.37 -14.50 18.73
CA ALA A 164 -2.99 -14.91 19.03
C ALA A 164 -2.66 -14.60 20.50
N THR A 165 -2.76 -15.61 21.34
CA THR A 165 -2.34 -15.58 22.74
C THR A 165 -1.17 -16.55 22.94
N GLU A 166 -0.51 -16.53 24.08
CA GLU A 166 0.59 -17.45 24.39
C GLU A 166 0.17 -18.94 24.32
N GLU A 167 -1.13 -19.23 24.47
CA GLU A 167 -1.69 -20.57 24.45
C GLU A 167 -2.18 -21.04 23.07
N VAL A 168 -2.14 -20.16 22.07
CA VAL A 168 -2.69 -20.44 20.74
C VAL A 168 -1.62 -20.27 19.67
N ASN A 169 -1.41 -21.33 18.88
CA ASN A 169 -0.52 -21.27 17.73
C ASN A 169 -1.29 -20.75 16.51
N VAL A 170 -0.84 -19.60 16.01
CA VAL A 170 -1.43 -18.96 14.81
C VAL A 170 -0.39 -18.95 13.71
N SER A 171 -0.74 -19.50 12.55
CA SER A 171 0.12 -19.50 11.36
C SER A 171 -0.60 -18.80 10.20
N THR A 172 0.13 -17.98 9.45
CA THR A 172 -0.37 -17.31 8.23
C THR A 172 0.33 -17.87 7.01
N VAL A 173 -0.41 -17.98 5.92
CA VAL A 173 0.10 -18.31 4.58
C VAL A 173 -0.35 -17.20 3.63
N GLU A 174 0.60 -16.47 3.04
CA GLU A 174 0.35 -15.35 2.11
C GLU A 174 0.96 -15.61 0.74
#